data_fb290c63045b7a2324384b509c304fdd
#
_entry.id   fb290c63045b7a2324384b509c304fdd
#
_cell.length_a   1.000
_cell.length_b   1.000
_cell.length_c   1.000
_cell.angle_alpha   90.00
_cell.angle_beta   90.00
_cell.angle_gamma   90.00
#
_symmetry.space_group_name_H-M   'P 1'
#
loop_
_entity.id
_entity.type
_entity.pdbx_description
1 polymer ?
#
loop_
_entity_poly.entity_id
_entity_poly.type
_entity_poly.pdbx_seq_one_letter_code
_entity_poly.pdbx_strand_id
1 'polypeptide(L)'
;RGDGDSGKWWIIDWKSNLISKDSNNQSIPNNYNYENMRIEMIKHHYPLQAHLYLLAVHRLLKWRLKNYSPIKHLGGYIYIFIRGLPNNEIPNQSQINQFPLGIFSSNAPLDRILYLDKLFNNEI
;
A
#
# COMPACT_ATOMS: atom_id res chain seq x y z
N ARG A 1 -8.46 3.59 9.70
CA ARG A 1 -9.46 4.64 9.56
C ARG A 1 -9.21 5.74 10.60
N GLY A 2 -9.43 7.00 10.23
CA GLY A 2 -9.45 8.12 11.17
C GLY A 2 -10.81 8.29 11.86
N ASP A 3 -11.03 9.44 12.48
CA ASP A 3 -12.22 9.71 13.27
C ASP A 3 -13.46 9.91 12.39
N GLY A 4 -14.43 9.03 12.50
CA GLY A 4 -15.73 9.16 11.84
C GLY A 4 -15.63 9.38 10.33
N ASP A 5 -16.41 10.32 9.82
CA ASP A 5 -16.49 10.63 8.40
C ASP A 5 -15.33 11.48 7.87
N SER A 6 -14.40 11.90 8.73
CA SER A 6 -13.25 12.71 8.36
C SER A 6 -11.99 11.90 8.08
N GLY A 7 -11.99 10.62 8.46
CA GLY A 7 -10.82 9.77 8.35
C GLY A 7 -10.60 9.22 6.94
N LYS A 8 -9.35 8.96 6.61
CA LYS A 8 -8.97 8.30 5.36
C LYS A 8 -8.96 6.79 5.51
N TRP A 9 -9.37 6.11 4.47
CA TRP A 9 -9.36 4.65 4.39
C TRP A 9 -8.13 4.19 3.61
N TRP A 10 -7.45 3.19 4.16
CA TRP A 10 -6.24 2.61 3.59
C TRP A 10 -6.43 1.12 3.37
N ILE A 11 -5.84 0.61 2.29
CA ILE A 11 -5.72 -0.83 2.07
C ILE A 11 -4.41 -1.28 2.68
N ILE A 12 -4.46 -2.33 3.49
CA ILE A 12 -3.28 -2.96 4.07
C ILE A 12 -3.24 -4.40 3.58
N ASP A 13 -2.12 -4.80 2.99
CA ASP A 13 -1.91 -6.15 2.50
C ASP A 13 -0.58 -6.69 3.03
N TRP A 14 -0.62 -7.92 3.55
CA TRP A 14 0.55 -8.61 4.08
C TRP A 14 1.16 -9.47 2.99
N LYS A 15 2.47 -9.34 2.78
CA LYS A 15 3.22 -10.11 1.79
C LYS A 15 4.31 -10.93 2.47
N SER A 16 4.44 -12.17 2.06
CA SER A 16 5.47 -13.10 2.57
C SER A 16 6.61 -13.32 1.58
N ASN A 17 6.74 -12.48 0.57
CA ASN A 17 7.74 -12.61 -0.48
C ASN A 17 9.15 -12.65 0.11
N LEU A 18 9.97 -13.57 -0.41
CA LEU A 18 11.39 -13.65 -0.10
C LEU A 18 12.15 -12.88 -1.18
N ILE A 19 12.59 -11.66 -0.85
CA ILE A 19 13.37 -10.84 -1.78
C ILE A 19 14.82 -11.31 -1.82
N SER A 20 15.38 -11.61 -0.64
CA SER A 20 16.74 -12.13 -0.53
C SER A 20 16.90 -12.91 0.76
N LYS A 21 17.89 -13.80 0.76
CA LYS A 21 18.19 -14.64 1.92
C LYS A 21 19.71 -14.72 2.12
N ASP A 22 20.13 -14.94 3.35
CA ASP A 22 21.52 -15.16 3.69
C ASP A 22 21.96 -16.62 3.41
N SER A 23 23.21 -16.96 3.77
CA SER A 23 23.76 -18.31 3.60
C SER A 23 23.00 -19.39 4.38
N ASN A 24 22.23 -19.00 5.40
CA ASN A 24 21.41 -19.88 6.23
C ASN A 24 19.95 -19.97 5.77
N ASN A 25 19.63 -19.46 4.57
CA ASN A 25 18.26 -19.36 4.03
C ASN A 25 17.31 -18.48 4.85
N GLN A 26 17.84 -17.56 5.64
CA GLN A 26 17.05 -16.60 6.39
C GLN A 26 16.89 -15.29 5.59
N SER A 27 15.75 -14.66 5.74
CA SER A 27 15.50 -13.36 5.11
C SER A 27 16.46 -12.29 5.68
N ILE A 28 16.87 -11.37 4.83
CA ILE A 28 17.75 -10.25 5.21
C ILE A 28 16.92 -8.97 5.21
N PRO A 29 16.51 -8.45 6.41
CA PRO A 29 15.63 -7.29 6.50
C PRO A 29 16.14 -6.06 5.74
N ASN A 30 17.45 -5.80 5.76
CA ASN A 30 18.04 -4.64 5.07
C ASN A 30 17.81 -4.65 3.55
N ASN A 31 17.55 -5.82 2.96
CA ASN A 31 17.26 -5.94 1.54
C ASN A 31 15.77 -5.67 1.21
N TYR A 32 14.94 -5.45 2.22
CA TYR A 32 13.55 -5.01 2.06
C TYR A 32 13.45 -3.49 2.10
N ASN A 33 14.40 -2.82 1.43
CA ASN A 33 14.39 -1.37 1.24
C ASN A 33 13.36 -0.97 0.17
N TYR A 34 13.08 0.31 0.06
CA TYR A 34 12.08 0.84 -0.85
C TYR A 34 12.28 0.37 -2.28
N GLU A 35 13.50 0.46 -2.80
CA GLU A 35 13.78 0.12 -4.20
C GLU A 35 13.57 -1.38 -4.49
N ASN A 36 14.05 -2.24 -3.62
CA ASN A 36 13.88 -3.69 -3.78
C ASN A 36 12.41 -4.10 -3.64
N MET A 37 11.67 -3.49 -2.72
CA MET A 37 10.24 -3.71 -2.60
C MET A 37 9.49 -3.21 -3.85
N ARG A 38 9.89 -2.06 -4.39
CA ARG A 38 9.29 -1.50 -5.61
C ARG A 38 9.46 -2.46 -6.80
N ILE A 39 10.66 -3.01 -6.98
CA ILE A 39 10.94 -3.99 -8.02
C ILE A 39 10.08 -5.24 -7.84
N GLU A 40 10.00 -5.75 -6.62
CA GLU A 40 9.20 -6.92 -6.29
C GLU A 40 7.71 -6.69 -6.54
N MET A 41 7.22 -5.50 -6.21
CA MET A 41 5.84 -5.12 -6.48
C MET A 41 5.52 -5.10 -7.97
N ILE A 42 6.41 -4.55 -8.79
CA ILE A 42 6.24 -4.50 -10.23
C ILE A 42 6.25 -5.91 -10.82
N LYS A 43 7.19 -6.74 -10.37
CA LYS A 43 7.36 -8.14 -10.82
C LYS A 43 6.08 -8.96 -10.61
N HIS A 44 5.38 -8.75 -9.50
CA HIS A 44 4.17 -9.50 -9.15
C HIS A 44 2.87 -8.76 -9.49
N HIS A 45 2.94 -7.65 -10.21
CA HIS A 45 1.77 -6.83 -10.59
C HIS A 45 0.95 -6.33 -9.39
N TYR A 46 1.60 -6.11 -8.25
CA TYR A 46 0.92 -5.59 -7.06
C TYR A 46 0.35 -4.18 -7.24
N PRO A 47 0.97 -3.28 -8.02
CA PRO A 47 0.34 -1.99 -8.30
C PRO A 47 -1.02 -2.11 -8.99
N LEU A 48 -1.17 -3.04 -9.93
CA LEU A 48 -2.47 -3.32 -10.54
C LEU A 48 -3.47 -3.81 -9.49
N GLN A 49 -3.06 -4.75 -8.66
CA GLN A 49 -3.89 -5.26 -7.56
C GLN A 49 -4.33 -4.12 -6.63
N ALA A 50 -3.40 -3.22 -6.27
CA ALA A 50 -3.69 -2.07 -5.43
C ALA A 50 -4.72 -1.13 -6.07
N HIS A 51 -4.61 -0.87 -7.37
CA HIS A 51 -5.59 -0.06 -8.10
C HIS A 51 -6.98 -0.68 -8.05
N LEU A 52 -7.08 -1.98 -8.26
CA LEU A 52 -8.36 -2.69 -8.24
C LEU A 52 -8.98 -2.68 -6.83
N TYR A 53 -8.16 -2.88 -5.80
CA TYR A 53 -8.64 -2.80 -4.42
C TYR A 53 -9.08 -1.38 -4.05
N LEU A 54 -8.34 -0.37 -4.46
CA LEU A 54 -8.71 1.02 -4.23
C LEU A 54 -10.00 1.40 -4.96
N LEU A 55 -10.20 0.88 -6.17
CA LEU A 55 -11.45 1.06 -6.89
C LEU A 55 -12.62 0.44 -6.12
N ALA A 56 -12.43 -0.77 -5.59
CA ALA A 56 -13.47 -1.42 -4.79
C ALA A 56 -13.80 -0.62 -3.52
N VAL A 57 -12.79 -0.10 -2.83
CA VAL A 57 -12.98 0.75 -1.66
C VAL A 57 -13.67 2.04 -2.04
N HIS A 58 -13.28 2.68 -3.14
CA HIS A 58 -13.93 3.88 -3.66
C HIS A 58 -15.43 3.67 -3.85
N ARG A 59 -15.80 2.57 -4.50
CA ARG A 59 -17.22 2.23 -4.73
C ARG A 59 -17.96 1.94 -3.45
N LEU A 60 -17.33 1.21 -2.53
CA LEU A 60 -17.91 0.90 -1.23
C LEU A 60 -18.16 2.19 -0.42
N LEU A 61 -17.20 3.09 -0.37
CA LEU A 61 -17.32 4.35 0.37
C LEU A 61 -18.34 5.27 -0.28
N LYS A 62 -18.40 5.33 -1.59
CA LYS A 62 -19.41 6.10 -2.34
C LYS A 62 -20.82 5.65 -1.98
N TRP A 63 -21.00 4.35 -1.75
CA TRP A 63 -22.28 3.78 -1.36
C TRP A 63 -22.58 3.97 0.13
N ARG A 64 -21.56 3.90 1.00
CA ARG A 64 -21.73 3.86 2.46
C ARG A 64 -21.67 5.24 3.13
N LEU A 65 -20.87 6.16 2.62
CA LEU A 65 -20.66 7.46 3.22
C LEU A 65 -21.53 8.52 2.51
N LYS A 66 -22.34 9.22 3.30
CA LYS A 66 -23.27 10.22 2.78
C LYS A 66 -22.59 11.39 2.09
N ASN A 67 -21.45 11.84 2.62
CA ASN A 67 -20.69 12.97 2.09
C ASN A 67 -19.32 12.52 1.54
N TYR A 68 -19.29 11.37 0.86
CA TYR A 68 -18.05 10.81 0.37
C TYR A 68 -17.37 11.71 -0.66
N SER A 69 -16.08 11.93 -0.44
CA SER A 69 -15.19 12.59 -1.39
C SER A 69 -13.88 11.80 -1.47
N PRO A 70 -13.43 11.39 -2.66
CA PRO A 70 -12.17 10.64 -2.80
C PRO A 70 -10.97 11.35 -2.17
N ILE A 71 -10.86 12.66 -2.33
CA ILE A 71 -9.78 13.46 -1.76
C ILE A 71 -9.75 13.38 -0.24
N LYS A 72 -10.91 13.37 0.39
CA LYS A 72 -11.03 13.33 1.85
C LYS A 72 -10.91 11.93 2.44
N HIS A 73 -11.40 10.92 1.73
CA HIS A 73 -11.64 9.62 2.34
C HIS A 73 -10.79 8.48 1.78
N LEU A 74 -10.26 8.62 0.56
CA LEU A 74 -9.44 7.58 -0.04
C LEU A 74 -7.96 7.86 0.23
N GLY A 75 -7.36 7.07 1.12
CA GLY A 75 -5.97 7.29 1.54
C GLY A 75 -4.96 6.71 0.56
N GLY A 76 -4.94 5.41 0.45
CA GLY A 76 -3.96 4.71 -0.39
C GLY A 76 -3.81 3.25 0.00
N TYR A 77 -2.63 2.73 -0.22
CA TYR A 77 -2.33 1.34 0.11
C TYR A 77 -0.99 1.21 0.83
N ILE A 78 -0.92 0.16 1.64
CA ILE A 78 0.27 -0.20 2.41
C ILE A 78 0.50 -1.70 2.20
N TYR A 79 1.64 -2.06 1.64
CA TYR A 79 2.09 -3.44 1.58
C TYR A 79 3.14 -3.67 2.65
N ILE A 80 2.92 -4.70 3.46
CA ILE A 80 3.83 -5.05 4.55
C ILE A 80 4.50 -6.37 4.18
N PHE A 81 5.80 -6.29 3.89
CA PHE A 81 6.64 -7.45 3.65
C PHE A 81 7.13 -7.98 4.98
N ILE A 82 6.46 -9.00 5.50
CA ILE A 82 6.67 -9.52 6.86
C ILE A 82 8.13 -9.92 7.10
N ARG A 83 8.77 -10.48 6.09
CA ARG A 83 10.16 -10.94 6.18
C ARG A 83 11.17 -9.79 6.25
N GLY A 84 10.75 -8.58 5.91
CA GLY A 84 11.58 -7.39 5.93
C GLY A 84 11.44 -6.55 7.18
N LEU A 85 10.51 -6.90 8.07
CA LEU A 85 10.31 -6.16 9.30
C LEU A 85 11.50 -6.42 10.25
N PRO A 86 12.14 -5.37 10.78
CA PRO A 86 13.26 -5.54 11.70
C PRO A 86 12.77 -6.17 13.01
N ASN A 87 13.60 -7.09 13.54
CA ASN A 87 13.31 -7.74 14.82
C ASN A 87 13.54 -6.74 15.97
N ASN A 88 12.48 -6.32 16.62
CA ASN A 88 12.46 -5.64 17.93
C ASN A 88 13.51 -4.55 18.19
N GLU A 89 14.20 -4.05 17.19
CA GLU A 89 15.14 -2.96 17.34
C GLU A 89 14.40 -1.63 17.18
N ILE A 90 14.54 -0.75 18.17
CA ILE A 90 14.04 0.61 18.06
C ILE A 90 14.85 1.29 16.94
N PRO A 91 14.21 1.78 15.86
CA PRO A 91 14.95 2.42 14.80
C PRO A 91 15.74 3.62 15.33
N ASN A 92 17.01 3.71 14.96
CA ASN A 92 17.79 4.89 15.25
C ASN A 92 17.13 6.12 14.61
N GLN A 93 17.24 7.28 15.26
CA GLN A 93 16.65 8.53 14.75
C GLN A 93 17.05 8.84 13.30
N SER A 94 18.24 8.43 12.88
CA SER A 94 18.71 8.56 11.49
C SER A 94 17.95 7.70 10.50
N GLN A 95 17.26 6.66 10.96
CA GLN A 95 16.45 5.76 10.13
C GLN A 95 14.98 6.21 10.03
N ILE A 96 14.54 7.11 10.91
CA ILE A 96 13.16 7.61 10.94
C ILE A 96 12.82 8.43 9.68
N ASN A 97 13.83 9.08 9.07
CA ASN A 97 13.65 9.88 7.85
C ASN A 97 13.78 9.08 6.55
N GLN A 98 14.02 7.76 6.63
CA GLN A 98 14.05 6.87 5.49
C GLN A 98 12.77 6.03 5.43
N PHE A 99 12.41 5.56 4.22
CA PHE A 99 11.31 4.62 4.09
C PHE A 99 11.57 3.41 5.00
N PRO A 100 10.60 3.04 5.85
CA PRO A 100 10.80 1.93 6.77
C PRO A 100 11.00 0.62 6.01
N LEU A 101 11.93 -0.21 6.51
CA LEU A 101 12.16 -1.53 5.93
C LEU A 101 10.90 -2.39 6.01
N GLY A 102 10.61 -3.10 4.94
CA GLY A 102 9.49 -4.02 4.87
C GLY A 102 8.13 -3.36 4.67
N ILE A 103 8.04 -2.04 4.68
CA ILE A 103 6.77 -1.31 4.51
C ILE A 103 6.84 -0.47 3.24
N PHE A 104 5.95 -0.77 2.30
CA PHE A 104 5.78 0.01 1.08
C PHE A 104 4.41 0.66 1.08
N SER A 105 4.35 1.98 1.03
CA SER A 105 3.10 2.72 1.03
C SER A 105 3.04 3.74 -0.09
N SER A 106 1.84 4.01 -0.55
CA SER A 106 1.59 5.03 -1.55
C SER A 106 0.20 5.63 -1.35
N ASN A 107 0.08 6.92 -1.62
CA ASN A 107 -1.21 7.57 -1.67
C ASN A 107 -2.03 7.04 -2.85
N ALA A 108 -3.36 7.09 -2.73
CA ALA A 108 -4.24 6.68 -3.81
C ALA A 108 -4.03 7.56 -5.05
N PRO A 109 -3.79 6.97 -6.23
CA PRO A 109 -3.72 7.69 -7.47
C PRO A 109 -5.13 8.05 -7.95
N LEU A 110 -5.70 9.11 -7.40
CA LEU A 110 -7.12 9.46 -7.54
C LEU A 110 -7.58 9.54 -8.99
N ASP A 111 -6.80 10.21 -9.84
CA ASP A 111 -7.16 10.36 -11.26
C ASP A 111 -7.31 8.99 -11.96
N ARG A 112 -6.42 8.06 -11.66
CA ARG A 112 -6.48 6.71 -12.22
C ARG A 112 -7.66 5.93 -11.70
N ILE A 113 -7.95 6.05 -10.40
CA ILE A 113 -9.08 5.34 -9.78
C ILE A 113 -10.41 5.85 -10.35
N LEU A 114 -10.56 7.16 -10.47
CA LEU A 114 -11.76 7.75 -11.04
C LEU A 114 -11.92 7.40 -12.53
N TYR A 115 -10.82 7.33 -13.26
CA TYR A 115 -10.84 6.90 -14.68
C TYR A 115 -11.25 5.44 -14.80
N LEU A 116 -10.69 4.56 -13.97
CA LEU A 116 -11.07 3.14 -13.94
C LEU A 116 -12.54 2.97 -13.58
N ASP A 117 -13.04 3.76 -12.65
CA ASP A 117 -14.45 3.71 -12.26
C ASP A 117 -15.37 4.01 -13.46
N LYS A 118 -15.02 5.02 -14.23
CA LYS A 118 -15.74 5.35 -15.47
C LYS A 118 -15.66 4.25 -16.51
N LEU A 119 -14.46 3.68 -16.71
CA LEU A 119 -14.28 2.57 -17.65
C LEU A 119 -15.18 1.39 -17.32
N PHE A 120 -15.20 0.98 -16.05
CA PHE A 120 -16.04 -0.17 -15.63
C PHE A 120 -17.53 0.15 -15.65
N ASN A 121 -17.92 1.40 -15.63
CA ASN A 121 -19.31 1.82 -15.76
C ASN A 121 -19.70 2.13 -17.22
N ASN A 122 -18.80 1.94 -18.18
CA ASN A 122 -19.02 2.29 -19.60
C ASN A 122 -19.40 3.77 -19.80
N GLU A 123 -18.79 4.68 -19.02
CA GLU A 123 -19.09 6.11 -19.07
C GLU A 123 -18.09 6.92 -19.91
N ILE A 124 -17.28 6.24 -20.72
CA ILE A 124 -16.26 6.86 -21.57
C ILE A 124 -16.70 6.80 -23.03
#